data_0f698acfdbbe9f342189935abd880908
#
_entry.id   0f698acfdbbe9f342189935abd880908
#
_cell.length_a   1.000
_cell.length_b   1.000
_cell.length_c   1.000
_cell.angle_alpha   90.00
_cell.angle_beta   90.00
_cell.angle_gamma   90.00
#
_symmetry.space_group_name_H-M   'P 1'
#
loop_
_entity.id
_entity.type
_entity.pdbx_description
1 polymer ?
#
loop_
_entity_poly.entity_id
_entity_poly.type
_entity_poly.pdbx_seq_one_letter_code
_entity_poly.pdbx_strand_id
1 'polypeptide(L)'
;MLVDLLLPDPDQFHLDALRLAGDWIILELPARAATATCPRCAQPSRCVRGRYVRQPRDLPWATRAVGIHLTARKFRCATPECPQQIFVEQLPTLVQPSARKTTRLAATLCHLGMTAGGEAGARLGAALHLAASPDTLLRLVRRAPLPARPPSTAIGIDEWAWRTHRQYGTILIDLHTHQVIDLLPDDSRATVTAWLAAHPGITIISRDRSGSFAAAARDGVPQATQVADRFHLMQDLSEVLRHVFERHSRDLESARQRPALEAPPTAAPPTALAPTGTLSPADPPAPPRAAPPAGRAATLRAQRQAQRQARFDEVHRFAQRGVTQQEIACRVGVAAKTVRRWLAMDAYPVHPGAKRRGRPLGSQLDPYKAHLLARFQEGCRNSRVLHGEIQKQGYPGSAALVRKWLTRLRQAADPAQVTAAKGQRRYSLRDLVFSVLRRPEERTAEQAASVPRLTVLGGVIEQACELTQEFAELIRNRNEGGLTGWMAAAVASGLEEFATFVKGIGRDETAVRAGLRLPWNNGPTEGHVQRLKFRKRSMYGRANFDLLRQRVLGAA
;
A
#
# COMPACT_ATOMS: atom_id res chain seq x y z
N MET A 1 -16.18 -44.29 -8.35
CA MET A 1 -14.74 -43.93 -8.40
C MET A 1 -14.49 -42.58 -9.10
N LEU A 2 -14.89 -42.33 -10.37
CA LEU A 2 -14.63 -41.04 -11.02
C LEU A 2 -15.51 -39.93 -10.43
N VAL A 3 -16.75 -40.20 -10.12
CA VAL A 3 -17.70 -39.24 -9.49
C VAL A 3 -17.25 -38.87 -8.09
N ASP A 4 -16.71 -39.81 -7.33
CA ASP A 4 -16.24 -39.60 -5.95
C ASP A 4 -15.03 -38.64 -5.90
N LEU A 5 -14.22 -38.60 -6.96
CA LEU A 5 -13.08 -37.72 -7.10
C LEU A 5 -13.46 -36.30 -7.60
N LEU A 6 -14.58 -36.20 -8.31
CA LEU A 6 -14.93 -35.00 -9.06
C LEU A 6 -16.02 -34.14 -8.38
N LEU A 7 -16.87 -34.75 -7.58
CA LEU A 7 -18.02 -34.08 -6.97
C LEU A 7 -17.92 -34.04 -5.44
N PRO A 8 -18.37 -32.93 -4.81
CA PRO A 8 -18.30 -32.80 -3.36
C PRO A 8 -19.18 -33.80 -2.59
N ASP A 9 -20.30 -34.24 -3.17
CA ASP A 9 -21.25 -35.18 -2.59
C ASP A 9 -21.64 -36.23 -3.65
N PRO A 10 -20.79 -37.22 -3.92
CA PRO A 10 -20.97 -38.16 -5.01
C PRO A 10 -22.28 -38.95 -4.93
N ASP A 11 -22.76 -39.24 -3.70
CA ASP A 11 -23.99 -39.97 -3.48
C ASP A 11 -25.27 -39.25 -3.93
N GLN A 12 -25.20 -37.93 -4.07
CA GLN A 12 -26.34 -37.14 -4.54
C GLN A 12 -26.51 -37.13 -6.05
N PHE A 13 -25.50 -37.59 -6.79
CA PHE A 13 -25.47 -37.49 -8.26
C PHE A 13 -25.12 -38.82 -8.92
N HIS A 14 -25.60 -39.01 -10.13
CA HIS A 14 -25.12 -40.01 -11.05
C HIS A 14 -24.39 -39.34 -12.23
N LEU A 15 -23.30 -39.91 -12.68
CA LEU A 15 -22.65 -39.47 -13.90
C LEU A 15 -23.15 -40.31 -15.07
N ASP A 16 -24.09 -39.79 -15.83
CA ASP A 16 -24.62 -40.47 -17.01
C ASP A 16 -23.63 -40.47 -18.16
N ALA A 17 -22.99 -39.34 -18.40
CA ALA A 17 -22.04 -39.20 -19.48
C ALA A 17 -20.98 -38.13 -19.20
N LEU A 18 -19.80 -38.34 -19.74
CA LEU A 18 -18.72 -37.34 -19.89
C LEU A 18 -18.46 -37.17 -21.37
N ARG A 19 -18.70 -35.94 -21.88
CA ARG A 19 -18.58 -35.64 -23.29
C ARG A 19 -17.57 -34.52 -23.53
N LEU A 20 -16.84 -34.64 -24.63
CA LEU A 20 -15.99 -33.58 -25.16
C LEU A 20 -16.75 -32.83 -26.23
N ALA A 21 -16.96 -31.53 -26.06
CA ALA A 21 -17.64 -30.63 -27.02
C ALA A 21 -16.74 -29.43 -27.33
N GLY A 22 -15.90 -29.56 -28.34
CA GLY A 22 -14.85 -28.60 -28.65
C GLY A 22 -13.87 -28.48 -27.47
N ASP A 23 -13.70 -27.26 -26.92
CA ASP A 23 -12.85 -26.99 -25.75
C ASP A 23 -13.57 -27.20 -24.41
N TRP A 24 -14.78 -27.78 -24.42
CA TRP A 24 -15.56 -28.02 -23.22
C TRP A 24 -15.61 -29.49 -22.87
N ILE A 25 -15.48 -29.77 -21.58
CA ILE A 25 -15.84 -31.06 -20.97
C ILE A 25 -17.22 -30.88 -20.36
N ILE A 26 -18.20 -31.66 -20.82
CA ILE A 26 -19.58 -31.62 -20.32
C ILE A 26 -19.84 -32.87 -19.48
N LEU A 27 -20.28 -32.66 -18.23
CA LEU A 27 -20.72 -33.72 -17.31
C LEU A 27 -22.24 -33.72 -17.27
N GLU A 28 -22.84 -34.84 -17.61
CA GLU A 28 -24.29 -35.03 -17.46
C GLU A 28 -24.58 -35.67 -16.12
N LEU A 29 -25.21 -34.90 -15.21
CA LEU A 29 -25.42 -35.25 -13.82
C LEU A 29 -26.91 -35.16 -13.46
N PRO A 30 -27.68 -36.24 -13.49
CA PRO A 30 -28.97 -36.30 -12.83
C PRO A 30 -28.81 -36.44 -11.29
N ALA A 31 -29.71 -35.77 -10.55
CA ALA A 31 -29.77 -35.91 -9.11
C ALA A 31 -30.37 -37.28 -8.71
N ARG A 32 -29.78 -37.92 -7.70
CA ARG A 32 -30.09 -39.32 -7.25
C ARG A 32 -31.09 -39.38 -6.11
N ALA A 33 -31.16 -38.38 -5.24
CA ALA A 33 -31.94 -38.44 -4.01
C ALA A 33 -33.42 -38.78 -4.29
N ALA A 34 -34.00 -39.77 -3.59
CA ALA A 34 -35.41 -40.14 -3.78
C ALA A 34 -36.40 -39.04 -3.35
N THR A 35 -35.99 -38.16 -2.47
CA THR A 35 -36.79 -37.08 -1.87
C THR A 35 -36.09 -35.75 -1.96
N ALA A 36 -36.87 -34.67 -1.89
CA ALA A 36 -36.32 -33.32 -1.67
C ALA A 36 -37.13 -32.58 -0.61
N THR A 37 -36.46 -31.79 0.20
CA THR A 37 -37.07 -31.04 1.31
C THR A 37 -37.64 -29.72 0.78
N CYS A 38 -38.89 -29.44 1.13
CA CYS A 38 -39.52 -28.15 0.80
C CYS A 38 -38.81 -26.98 1.53
N PRO A 39 -38.34 -25.94 0.83
CA PRO A 39 -37.60 -24.85 1.47
C PRO A 39 -38.47 -23.97 2.39
N ARG A 40 -39.80 -24.12 2.35
CA ARG A 40 -40.74 -23.29 3.13
C ARG A 40 -41.20 -24.01 4.42
N CYS A 41 -41.64 -25.26 4.33
CA CYS A 41 -42.18 -26.03 5.47
C CYS A 41 -41.23 -27.12 5.96
N ALA A 42 -40.06 -27.28 5.37
CA ALA A 42 -39.05 -28.27 5.69
C ALA A 42 -39.53 -29.76 5.59
N GLN A 43 -40.71 -30.03 5.03
CA GLN A 43 -41.22 -31.39 4.85
C GLN A 43 -40.65 -32.04 3.59
N PRO A 44 -40.24 -33.32 3.65
CA PRO A 44 -39.76 -34.06 2.49
C PRO A 44 -40.90 -34.42 1.54
N SER A 45 -40.63 -34.33 0.24
CA SER A 45 -41.56 -34.79 -0.80
C SER A 45 -40.88 -35.79 -1.75
N ARG A 46 -41.66 -36.78 -2.21
CA ARG A 46 -41.28 -37.73 -3.26
C ARG A 46 -41.99 -37.45 -4.60
N CYS A 47 -42.96 -36.55 -4.61
CA CYS A 47 -43.79 -36.29 -5.79
C CYS A 47 -43.04 -35.37 -6.79
N VAL A 48 -42.40 -36.00 -7.76
CA VAL A 48 -41.73 -35.26 -8.86
C VAL A 48 -42.78 -34.75 -9.85
N ARG A 49 -42.85 -33.44 -10.03
CA ARG A 49 -43.76 -32.75 -10.94
C ARG A 49 -43.16 -32.50 -12.32
N GLY A 50 -41.84 -32.42 -12.41
CA GLY A 50 -41.14 -32.17 -13.66
C GLY A 50 -39.60 -32.10 -13.48
N ARG A 51 -38.92 -31.98 -14.58
CA ARG A 51 -37.45 -31.89 -14.63
C ARG A 51 -37.05 -30.70 -15.51
N TYR A 52 -35.86 -30.12 -15.27
CA TYR A 52 -35.24 -29.13 -16.13
C TYR A 52 -33.71 -29.22 -16.00
N VAL A 53 -33.02 -28.78 -17.04
CA VAL A 53 -31.55 -28.81 -17.04
C VAL A 53 -30.99 -27.45 -16.62
N ARG A 54 -30.06 -27.47 -15.67
CA ARG A 54 -29.20 -26.34 -15.30
C ARG A 54 -27.82 -26.57 -15.89
N GLN A 55 -27.14 -25.50 -16.30
CA GLN A 55 -25.82 -25.58 -16.92
C GLN A 55 -24.80 -24.70 -16.17
N PRO A 56 -24.48 -24.99 -14.89
CA PRO A 56 -23.44 -24.27 -14.19
C PRO A 56 -22.06 -24.65 -14.75
N ARG A 57 -21.18 -23.63 -14.79
CA ARG A 57 -19.74 -23.83 -15.05
C ARG A 57 -19.04 -24.32 -13.80
N ASP A 58 -17.99 -25.13 -14.00
CA ASP A 58 -17.14 -25.64 -12.94
C ASP A 58 -15.68 -25.22 -13.11
N LEU A 59 -14.81 -25.65 -12.20
CA LEU A 59 -13.36 -25.49 -12.32
C LEU A 59 -12.87 -26.20 -13.61
N PRO A 60 -11.92 -25.59 -14.32
CA PRO A 60 -11.36 -26.21 -15.53
C PRO A 60 -10.59 -27.48 -15.18
N TRP A 61 -10.62 -28.45 -16.11
CA TRP A 61 -9.77 -29.62 -16.04
C TRP A 61 -8.65 -29.49 -17.07
N ALA A 62 -7.43 -29.54 -16.59
CA ALA A 62 -6.27 -29.15 -17.37
C ALA A 62 -6.48 -27.72 -17.94
N THR A 63 -6.58 -27.54 -19.22
CA THR A 63 -6.83 -26.24 -19.85
C THR A 63 -8.25 -26.08 -20.41
N ARG A 64 -9.12 -27.09 -20.22
CA ARG A 64 -10.45 -27.14 -20.79
C ARG A 64 -11.51 -26.61 -19.84
N ALA A 65 -12.45 -25.85 -20.37
CA ALA A 65 -13.61 -25.41 -19.60
C ALA A 65 -14.52 -26.58 -19.25
N VAL A 66 -15.08 -26.60 -18.03
CA VAL A 66 -16.00 -27.63 -17.59
C VAL A 66 -17.40 -27.04 -17.40
N GLY A 67 -18.39 -27.70 -18.01
CA GLY A 67 -19.81 -27.43 -17.85
C GLY A 67 -20.52 -28.65 -17.26
N ILE A 68 -21.49 -28.40 -16.40
CA ILE A 68 -22.31 -29.44 -15.81
C ILE A 68 -23.73 -29.30 -16.35
N HIS A 69 -24.23 -30.34 -17.02
CA HIS A 69 -25.64 -30.47 -17.37
C HIS A 69 -26.36 -31.19 -16.21
N LEU A 70 -26.80 -30.39 -15.23
CA LEU A 70 -27.47 -30.86 -14.03
C LEU A 70 -28.97 -31.00 -14.31
N THR A 71 -29.47 -32.23 -14.35
CA THR A 71 -30.91 -32.49 -14.43
C THR A 71 -31.53 -32.38 -13.03
N ALA A 72 -32.06 -31.18 -12.74
CA ALA A 72 -32.74 -30.87 -11.49
C ALA A 72 -34.24 -31.12 -11.60
N ARG A 73 -34.85 -31.53 -10.47
CA ARG A 73 -36.24 -31.90 -10.39
C ARG A 73 -37.10 -30.83 -9.71
N LYS A 74 -38.34 -30.74 -10.13
CA LYS A 74 -39.39 -29.95 -9.47
C LYS A 74 -40.26 -30.93 -8.66
N PHE A 75 -40.49 -30.63 -7.40
CA PHE A 75 -41.32 -31.43 -6.51
C PHE A 75 -42.60 -30.67 -6.16
N ARG A 76 -43.69 -31.41 -5.93
CA ARG A 76 -44.90 -30.89 -5.29
C ARG A 76 -44.74 -31.00 -3.78
N CYS A 77 -45.05 -29.95 -3.02
CA CYS A 77 -45.03 -30.01 -1.57
C CYS A 77 -46.08 -31.02 -1.06
N ALA A 78 -45.71 -31.82 -0.08
CA ALA A 78 -46.58 -32.82 0.50
C ALA A 78 -47.58 -32.19 1.49
N THR A 79 -47.32 -31.00 2.01
CA THR A 79 -48.16 -30.29 2.96
C THR A 79 -49.22 -29.44 2.20
N PRO A 80 -50.51 -29.76 2.33
CA PRO A 80 -51.55 -29.05 1.56
C PRO A 80 -51.63 -27.57 1.84
N GLU A 81 -51.39 -27.14 3.09
CA GLU A 81 -51.49 -25.76 3.56
C GLU A 81 -50.19 -24.94 3.31
N CYS A 82 -49.15 -25.59 2.77
CA CYS A 82 -47.91 -24.87 2.48
C CYS A 82 -48.10 -23.92 1.29
N PRO A 83 -47.77 -22.67 1.42
CA PRO A 83 -47.90 -21.70 0.30
C PRO A 83 -46.97 -22.06 -0.86
N GLN A 84 -45.95 -22.88 -0.64
CA GLN A 84 -45.00 -23.34 -1.66
C GLN A 84 -45.48 -24.64 -2.30
N GLN A 85 -46.42 -24.55 -3.24
CA GLN A 85 -47.02 -25.72 -3.88
C GLN A 85 -46.00 -26.55 -4.70
N ILE A 86 -45.11 -25.88 -5.41
CA ILE A 86 -44.06 -26.51 -6.23
C ILE A 86 -42.72 -25.89 -5.85
N PHE A 87 -41.72 -26.72 -5.63
CA PHE A 87 -40.36 -26.27 -5.35
C PHE A 87 -39.33 -27.06 -6.16
N VAL A 88 -38.15 -26.49 -6.32
CA VAL A 88 -37.00 -27.13 -6.96
C VAL A 88 -36.10 -27.71 -5.91
N GLU A 89 -35.59 -28.92 -6.13
CA GLU A 89 -34.59 -29.48 -5.25
C GLU A 89 -33.36 -28.58 -5.13
N GLN A 90 -32.84 -28.47 -3.91
CA GLN A 90 -31.69 -27.65 -3.60
C GLN A 90 -30.46 -28.53 -3.49
N LEU A 91 -29.40 -28.18 -4.17
CA LEU A 91 -28.13 -28.91 -4.24
C LEU A 91 -26.97 -27.96 -3.90
N PRO A 92 -26.97 -27.34 -2.71
CA PRO A 92 -26.10 -26.19 -2.37
C PRO A 92 -24.62 -26.56 -2.32
N THR A 93 -24.28 -27.81 -2.09
CA THR A 93 -22.91 -28.32 -2.11
C THR A 93 -22.30 -28.23 -3.51
N LEU A 94 -23.10 -28.52 -4.55
CA LEU A 94 -22.67 -28.40 -5.93
C LEU A 94 -22.91 -26.99 -6.50
N VAL A 95 -24.14 -26.48 -6.36
CA VAL A 95 -24.54 -25.22 -6.98
C VAL A 95 -25.64 -24.52 -6.18
N GLN A 96 -25.41 -23.26 -5.82
CA GLN A 96 -26.38 -22.43 -5.10
C GLN A 96 -27.65 -22.18 -5.95
N PRO A 97 -28.79 -21.88 -5.33
CA PRO A 97 -30.00 -21.50 -6.04
C PRO A 97 -29.73 -20.42 -7.07
N SER A 98 -30.24 -20.61 -8.31
CA SER A 98 -30.09 -19.67 -9.44
C SER A 98 -28.63 -19.36 -9.87
N ALA A 99 -27.63 -19.98 -9.27
CA ALA A 99 -26.23 -19.75 -9.64
C ALA A 99 -25.90 -20.42 -11.00
N ARG A 100 -25.04 -19.77 -11.76
CA ARG A 100 -24.48 -20.25 -13.03
C ARG A 100 -23.04 -20.79 -12.90
N LYS A 101 -22.58 -20.95 -11.69
CA LYS A 101 -21.25 -21.47 -11.34
C LYS A 101 -21.42 -22.43 -10.18
N THR A 102 -20.59 -23.46 -10.15
CA THR A 102 -20.53 -24.35 -8.98
C THR A 102 -20.04 -23.57 -7.75
N THR A 103 -20.35 -24.09 -6.57
CA THR A 103 -19.95 -23.49 -5.30
C THR A 103 -18.43 -23.37 -5.22
N ARG A 104 -17.68 -24.40 -5.63
CA ARG A 104 -16.20 -24.39 -5.65
C ARG A 104 -15.61 -23.40 -6.65
N LEU A 105 -16.16 -23.27 -7.86
CA LEU A 105 -15.73 -22.25 -8.82
C LEU A 105 -16.00 -20.83 -8.27
N ALA A 106 -17.16 -20.63 -7.67
CA ALA A 106 -17.49 -19.33 -7.07
C ALA A 106 -16.54 -18.98 -5.92
N ALA A 107 -16.20 -19.95 -5.06
CA ALA A 107 -15.23 -19.79 -3.97
C ALA A 107 -13.84 -19.43 -4.51
N THR A 108 -13.35 -20.16 -5.52
CA THR A 108 -12.04 -19.88 -6.15
C THR A 108 -11.98 -18.48 -6.77
N LEU A 109 -13.03 -18.08 -7.50
CA LEU A 109 -13.12 -16.74 -8.07
C LEU A 109 -13.23 -15.66 -6.99
N CYS A 110 -13.90 -15.96 -5.89
CA CYS A 110 -13.95 -15.07 -4.73
C CYS A 110 -12.56 -14.84 -4.15
N HIS A 111 -11.77 -15.89 -3.93
CA HIS A 111 -10.38 -15.80 -3.45
C HIS A 111 -9.50 -14.99 -4.40
N LEU A 112 -9.63 -15.18 -5.71
CA LEU A 112 -8.92 -14.33 -6.69
C LEU A 112 -9.31 -12.86 -6.55
N GLY A 113 -10.60 -12.57 -6.37
CA GLY A 113 -11.09 -11.22 -6.14
C GLY A 113 -10.63 -10.61 -4.82
N MET A 114 -10.61 -11.40 -3.75
CA MET A 114 -10.11 -10.98 -2.42
C MET A 114 -8.64 -10.59 -2.49
N THR A 115 -7.81 -11.44 -3.09
CA THR A 115 -6.36 -11.29 -3.13
C THR A 115 -5.94 -10.20 -4.13
N ALA A 116 -6.33 -10.36 -5.41
CA ALA A 116 -5.84 -9.53 -6.51
C ALA A 116 -6.78 -8.37 -6.90
N GLY A 117 -8.02 -8.36 -6.41
CA GLY A 117 -9.04 -7.39 -6.82
C GLY A 117 -9.69 -7.74 -8.15
N GLY A 118 -10.45 -6.81 -8.75
CA GLY A 118 -11.22 -7.06 -9.96
C GLY A 118 -10.34 -7.28 -11.19
N GLU A 119 -9.64 -6.24 -11.63
CA GLU A 119 -8.87 -6.25 -12.89
C GLU A 119 -7.70 -7.24 -12.87
N ALA A 120 -6.87 -7.19 -11.82
CA ALA A 120 -5.74 -8.10 -11.71
C ALA A 120 -6.20 -9.55 -11.48
N GLY A 121 -7.26 -9.74 -10.67
CA GLY A 121 -7.87 -11.05 -10.46
C GLY A 121 -8.46 -11.65 -11.73
N ALA A 122 -9.11 -10.85 -12.59
CA ALA A 122 -9.64 -11.30 -13.86
C ALA A 122 -8.52 -11.71 -14.83
N ARG A 123 -7.41 -10.95 -14.89
CA ARG A 123 -6.23 -11.33 -15.70
C ARG A 123 -5.58 -12.62 -15.21
N LEU A 124 -5.43 -12.76 -13.90
CA LEU A 124 -4.89 -13.98 -13.29
C LEU A 124 -5.84 -15.16 -13.53
N GLY A 125 -7.14 -14.97 -13.34
CA GLY A 125 -8.15 -15.97 -13.64
C GLY A 125 -8.11 -16.43 -15.10
N ALA A 126 -7.99 -15.50 -16.05
CA ALA A 126 -7.86 -15.84 -17.48
C ALA A 126 -6.61 -16.70 -17.76
N ALA A 127 -5.48 -16.40 -17.13
CA ALA A 127 -4.26 -17.19 -17.25
C ALA A 127 -4.39 -18.61 -16.67
N LEU A 128 -5.32 -18.80 -15.70
CA LEU A 128 -5.64 -20.08 -15.07
C LEU A 128 -6.88 -20.77 -15.71
N HIS A 129 -7.32 -20.31 -16.87
CA HIS A 129 -8.56 -20.77 -17.55
C HIS A 129 -9.85 -20.59 -16.72
N LEU A 130 -9.81 -19.73 -15.70
CA LEU A 130 -10.94 -19.34 -14.83
C LEU A 130 -11.56 -18.02 -15.32
N ALA A 131 -12.14 -18.01 -16.51
CA ALA A 131 -12.68 -16.79 -17.14
C ALA A 131 -13.80 -16.16 -16.29
N ALA A 132 -13.55 -14.97 -15.77
CA ALA A 132 -14.53 -14.13 -15.07
C ALA A 132 -14.25 -12.65 -15.31
N SER A 133 -15.31 -11.85 -15.42
CA SER A 133 -15.16 -10.39 -15.52
C SER A 133 -14.74 -9.80 -14.16
N PRO A 134 -14.04 -8.64 -14.15
CA PRO A 134 -13.72 -7.91 -12.93
C PRO A 134 -14.94 -7.69 -12.02
N ASP A 135 -16.08 -7.32 -12.60
CA ASP A 135 -17.32 -7.08 -11.86
C ASP A 135 -17.88 -8.37 -11.22
N THR A 136 -17.71 -9.51 -11.88
CA THR A 136 -18.10 -10.81 -11.30
C THR A 136 -17.28 -11.12 -10.06
N LEU A 137 -15.96 -10.92 -10.11
CA LEU A 137 -15.08 -11.11 -8.95
C LEU A 137 -15.48 -10.20 -7.80
N LEU A 138 -15.64 -8.89 -8.07
CA LEU A 138 -16.02 -7.92 -7.05
C LEU A 138 -17.41 -8.20 -6.43
N ARG A 139 -18.35 -8.71 -7.23
CA ARG A 139 -19.67 -9.12 -6.75
C ARG A 139 -19.58 -10.34 -5.82
N LEU A 140 -18.74 -11.30 -6.15
CA LEU A 140 -18.50 -12.45 -5.28
C LEU A 140 -17.84 -12.03 -3.96
N VAL A 141 -16.85 -11.15 -4.02
CA VAL A 141 -16.21 -10.58 -2.82
C VAL A 141 -17.22 -9.90 -1.91
N ARG A 142 -18.11 -9.04 -2.45
CA ARG A 142 -19.12 -8.34 -1.65
C ARG A 142 -20.15 -9.26 -0.99
N ARG A 143 -20.39 -10.42 -1.58
CA ARG A 143 -21.36 -11.40 -1.07
C ARG A 143 -20.75 -12.45 -0.14
N ALA A 144 -19.43 -12.50 -0.08
CA ALA A 144 -18.75 -13.44 0.78
C ALA A 144 -19.09 -13.15 2.26
N PRO A 145 -19.44 -14.17 3.05
CA PRO A 145 -19.59 -13.98 4.48
C PRO A 145 -18.24 -13.60 5.08
N LEU A 146 -18.26 -12.69 6.05
CA LEU A 146 -17.07 -12.38 6.83
C LEU A 146 -16.79 -13.57 7.77
N PRO A 147 -15.51 -13.91 8.00
CA PRO A 147 -15.15 -14.97 8.92
C PRO A 147 -15.62 -14.61 10.34
N ALA A 148 -16.24 -15.57 11.03
CA ALA A 148 -16.52 -15.43 12.44
C ALA A 148 -15.20 -15.32 13.21
N ARG A 149 -15.09 -14.37 14.12
CA ARG A 149 -13.91 -14.15 14.95
C ARG A 149 -14.26 -14.32 16.42
N PRO A 150 -13.37 -14.90 17.21
CA PRO A 150 -13.57 -14.95 18.66
C PRO A 150 -13.58 -13.52 19.22
N PRO A 151 -14.27 -13.29 20.34
CA PRO A 151 -14.24 -12.02 21.05
C PRO A 151 -12.80 -11.67 21.46
N SER A 152 -12.37 -10.44 21.19
CA SER A 152 -11.06 -9.93 21.61
C SER A 152 -11.17 -9.24 22.94
N THR A 153 -10.18 -9.46 23.82
CA THR A 153 -10.07 -8.77 25.11
C THR A 153 -9.06 -7.63 25.10
N ALA A 154 -8.08 -7.66 24.19
CA ALA A 154 -7.08 -6.59 24.03
C ALA A 154 -7.03 -6.15 22.56
N ILE A 155 -7.28 -4.87 22.32
CA ILE A 155 -7.34 -4.33 20.97
C ILE A 155 -6.39 -3.14 20.78
N GLY A 156 -5.94 -2.99 19.52
CA GLY A 156 -5.27 -1.79 19.03
C GLY A 156 -6.23 -0.98 18.15
N ILE A 157 -6.22 0.33 18.35
CA ILE A 157 -7.01 1.28 17.54
C ILE A 157 -6.07 2.29 16.91
N ASP A 158 -6.29 2.57 15.61
CA ASP A 158 -5.52 3.58 14.88
C ASP A 158 -6.36 4.18 13.75
N GLU A 159 -5.97 5.38 13.29
CA GLU A 159 -6.58 6.01 12.14
C GLU A 159 -5.88 5.62 10.84
N TRP A 160 -6.61 5.61 9.77
CA TRP A 160 -6.06 5.44 8.43
C TRP A 160 -6.70 6.38 7.43
N ALA A 161 -5.90 7.00 6.56
CA ALA A 161 -6.40 7.93 5.57
C ALA A 161 -7.18 7.20 4.46
N TRP A 162 -8.49 7.37 4.45
CA TRP A 162 -9.37 6.91 3.38
C TRP A 162 -9.12 7.68 2.09
N ARG A 163 -9.20 9.03 2.16
CA ARG A 163 -8.81 9.95 1.09
C ARG A 163 -7.82 10.95 1.65
N THR A 164 -6.72 11.13 0.96
CA THR A 164 -5.64 12.01 1.40
C THR A 164 -6.19 13.37 1.85
N HIS A 165 -5.95 13.75 3.09
CA HIS A 165 -6.35 15.01 3.75
C HIS A 165 -7.87 15.30 3.81
N ARG A 166 -8.76 14.31 3.60
CA ARG A 166 -10.21 14.58 3.57
C ARG A 166 -11.07 13.64 4.41
N GLN A 167 -10.71 12.41 4.53
CA GLN A 167 -11.49 11.41 5.26
C GLN A 167 -10.55 10.38 5.88
N TYR A 168 -10.75 10.13 7.15
CA TYR A 168 -10.07 9.08 7.90
C TYR A 168 -11.09 8.03 8.29
N GLY A 169 -10.65 6.82 8.47
CA GLY A 169 -11.40 5.72 9.04
C GLY A 169 -10.61 5.11 10.18
N THR A 170 -11.23 4.25 10.96
CA THR A 170 -10.60 3.56 12.09
C THR A 170 -10.33 2.10 11.73
N ILE A 171 -9.19 1.59 12.16
CA ILE A 171 -8.83 0.17 12.11
C ILE A 171 -8.76 -0.38 13.53
N LEU A 172 -9.32 -1.56 13.72
CA LEU A 172 -9.31 -2.26 15.01
C LEU A 172 -8.63 -3.61 14.82
N ILE A 173 -7.70 -3.93 15.71
CA ILE A 173 -6.84 -5.11 15.64
C ILE A 173 -6.84 -5.83 16.98
N ASP A 174 -6.93 -7.15 16.93
CA ASP A 174 -6.69 -8.01 18.08
C ASP A 174 -5.19 -8.04 18.38
N LEU A 175 -4.80 -7.63 19.58
CA LEU A 175 -3.39 -7.58 20.00
C LEU A 175 -2.82 -8.93 20.42
N HIS A 176 -3.64 -9.96 20.63
CA HIS A 176 -3.17 -11.33 20.87
C HIS A 176 -2.84 -12.04 19.56
N THR A 177 -3.77 -11.97 18.60
CA THR A 177 -3.64 -12.69 17.32
C THR A 177 -3.00 -11.84 16.22
N HIS A 178 -2.89 -10.54 16.44
CA HIS A 178 -2.47 -9.52 15.46
C HIS A 178 -3.35 -9.51 14.20
N GLN A 179 -4.62 -9.92 14.29
CA GLN A 179 -5.55 -9.91 13.17
C GLN A 179 -6.44 -8.65 13.19
N VAL A 180 -6.78 -8.16 12.00
CA VAL A 180 -7.75 -7.05 11.89
C VAL A 180 -9.12 -7.56 12.31
N ILE A 181 -9.71 -6.95 13.33
CA ILE A 181 -11.07 -7.26 13.81
C ILE A 181 -12.10 -6.58 12.92
N ASP A 182 -11.91 -5.27 12.71
CA ASP A 182 -12.84 -4.48 11.92
C ASP A 182 -12.19 -3.23 11.31
N LEU A 183 -12.90 -2.63 10.34
CA LEU A 183 -12.67 -1.30 9.82
C LEU A 183 -13.94 -0.48 10.01
N LEU A 184 -13.81 0.75 10.50
CA LEU A 184 -14.90 1.71 10.60
C LEU A 184 -14.78 2.78 9.51
N PRO A 185 -15.91 3.32 9.02
CA PRO A 185 -15.95 4.25 7.89
C PRO A 185 -15.37 5.63 8.21
N ASP A 186 -15.30 5.97 9.48
CA ASP A 186 -14.76 7.24 9.97
C ASP A 186 -14.01 7.06 11.32
N ASP A 187 -13.39 8.12 11.81
CA ASP A 187 -12.64 8.21 13.05
C ASP A 187 -13.40 9.00 14.14
N SER A 188 -14.71 9.20 13.93
CA SER A 188 -15.52 9.97 14.86
C SER A 188 -15.71 9.26 16.20
N ARG A 189 -15.70 10.03 17.28
CA ARG A 189 -16.00 9.52 18.62
C ARG A 189 -17.27 8.68 18.64
N ALA A 190 -18.35 9.12 17.98
CA ALA A 190 -19.64 8.43 17.99
C ALA A 190 -19.56 7.02 17.39
N THR A 191 -18.92 6.89 16.20
CA THR A 191 -18.76 5.60 15.51
C THR A 191 -17.91 4.63 16.32
N VAL A 192 -16.78 5.11 16.87
CA VAL A 192 -15.88 4.27 17.68
C VAL A 192 -16.55 3.87 18.99
N THR A 193 -17.24 4.80 19.69
CA THR A 193 -17.99 4.49 20.92
C THR A 193 -19.06 3.42 20.68
N ALA A 194 -19.86 3.56 19.62
CA ALA A 194 -20.91 2.59 19.29
C ALA A 194 -20.33 1.19 19.02
N TRP A 195 -19.20 1.13 18.32
CA TRP A 195 -18.52 -0.15 18.09
C TRP A 195 -17.99 -0.77 19.38
N LEU A 196 -17.34 0.03 20.24
CA LEU A 196 -16.80 -0.43 21.53
C LEU A 196 -17.91 -0.91 22.46
N ALA A 197 -19.04 -0.18 22.56
CA ALA A 197 -20.19 -0.55 23.37
C ALA A 197 -20.81 -1.91 22.95
N ALA A 198 -20.73 -2.25 21.66
CA ALA A 198 -21.14 -3.55 21.15
C ALA A 198 -20.14 -4.69 21.48
N HIS A 199 -18.96 -4.37 22.04
CA HIS A 199 -17.91 -5.32 22.40
C HIS A 199 -17.48 -5.20 23.86
N PRO A 200 -18.37 -5.44 24.84
CA PRO A 200 -18.12 -5.17 26.27
C PRO A 200 -17.03 -6.05 26.90
N GLY A 201 -16.59 -7.10 26.23
CA GLY A 201 -15.51 -7.99 26.69
C GLY A 201 -14.09 -7.39 26.56
N ILE A 202 -13.95 -6.20 25.99
CA ILE A 202 -12.66 -5.53 25.83
C ILE A 202 -12.20 -5.00 27.18
N THR A 203 -10.99 -5.38 27.58
CA THR A 203 -10.34 -4.95 28.84
C THR A 203 -9.10 -4.08 28.63
N ILE A 204 -8.48 -4.16 27.45
CA ILE A 204 -7.30 -3.39 27.07
C ILE A 204 -7.51 -2.71 25.72
N ILE A 205 -7.19 -1.40 25.66
CA ILE A 205 -7.21 -0.62 24.43
C ILE A 205 -5.87 0.09 24.26
N SER A 206 -5.04 -0.37 23.30
CA SER A 206 -3.84 0.36 22.90
C SER A 206 -4.20 1.35 21.78
N ARG A 207 -3.81 2.61 21.94
CA ARG A 207 -4.14 3.70 21.03
C ARG A 207 -3.04 4.75 20.97
N ASP A 208 -3.09 5.57 19.94
CA ASP A 208 -2.38 6.84 19.94
C ASP A 208 -2.95 7.78 21.02
N ARG A 209 -2.34 8.93 21.19
CA ARG A 209 -2.78 9.94 22.19
C ARG A 209 -3.89 10.86 21.67
N SER A 210 -4.67 10.43 20.65
CA SER A 210 -5.82 11.16 20.13
C SER A 210 -6.90 11.31 21.22
N GLY A 211 -7.34 12.52 21.43
CA GLY A 211 -8.41 12.82 22.39
C GLY A 211 -9.76 12.19 22.01
N SER A 212 -10.03 11.96 20.71
CA SER A 212 -11.26 11.34 20.23
C SER A 212 -11.32 9.86 20.61
N PHE A 213 -10.24 9.11 20.40
CA PHE A 213 -10.17 7.69 20.79
C PHE A 213 -10.18 7.52 22.31
N ALA A 214 -9.49 8.42 23.04
CA ALA A 214 -9.53 8.42 24.50
C ALA A 214 -10.95 8.61 25.03
N ALA A 215 -11.71 9.54 24.48
CA ALA A 215 -13.08 9.79 24.85
C ALA A 215 -14.01 8.64 24.43
N ALA A 216 -13.86 8.11 23.22
CA ALA A 216 -14.65 6.99 22.74
C ALA A 216 -14.46 5.73 23.61
N ALA A 217 -13.23 5.46 24.06
CA ALA A 217 -12.94 4.34 24.94
C ALA A 217 -13.58 4.50 26.32
N ARG A 218 -13.54 5.72 26.90
CA ARG A 218 -14.22 6.00 28.19
C ARG A 218 -15.73 5.82 28.10
N ASP A 219 -16.32 6.23 26.97
CA ASP A 219 -17.78 6.18 26.81
C ASP A 219 -18.27 4.77 26.46
N GLY A 220 -17.51 4.03 25.62
CA GLY A 220 -17.95 2.74 25.10
C GLY A 220 -17.62 1.56 26.01
N VAL A 221 -16.47 1.57 26.64
CA VAL A 221 -15.96 0.49 27.53
C VAL A 221 -15.19 1.09 28.71
N PRO A 222 -15.87 1.75 29.67
CA PRO A 222 -15.26 2.49 30.76
C PRO A 222 -14.36 1.61 31.66
N GLN A 223 -14.61 0.31 31.69
CA GLN A 223 -13.80 -0.68 32.44
C GLN A 223 -12.45 -0.99 31.77
N ALA A 224 -12.26 -0.65 30.49
CA ALA A 224 -11.05 -0.99 29.78
C ALA A 224 -9.86 -0.09 30.15
N THR A 225 -8.72 -0.71 30.38
CA THR A 225 -7.46 0.03 30.59
C THR A 225 -6.97 0.55 29.24
N GLN A 226 -6.84 1.86 29.15
CA GLN A 226 -6.26 2.51 27.97
C GLN A 226 -4.74 2.52 28.10
N VAL A 227 -4.05 2.20 27.02
CA VAL A 227 -2.60 2.07 26.91
C VAL A 227 -2.10 2.99 25.83
N ALA A 228 -1.32 4.01 26.17
CA ALA A 228 -0.72 4.89 25.19
C ALA A 228 0.35 4.14 24.39
N ASP A 229 0.33 4.32 23.07
CA ASP A 229 1.31 3.68 22.19
C ASP A 229 2.71 4.25 22.37
N ARG A 230 3.65 3.37 22.70
CA ARG A 230 5.05 3.73 22.91
C ARG A 230 5.74 4.28 21.67
N PHE A 231 5.34 3.85 20.49
CA PHE A 231 5.89 4.37 19.25
C PHE A 231 5.55 5.86 19.08
N HIS A 232 4.30 6.24 19.31
CA HIS A 232 3.88 7.63 19.26
C HIS A 232 4.53 8.48 20.38
N LEU A 233 4.73 7.92 21.58
CA LEU A 233 5.50 8.61 22.62
C LEU A 233 6.95 8.89 22.19
N MET A 234 7.62 7.91 21.54
CA MET A 234 8.97 8.10 21.00
C MET A 234 8.99 9.09 19.82
N GLN A 235 7.96 9.09 19.00
CA GLN A 235 7.82 10.04 17.90
C GLN A 235 7.64 11.47 18.43
N ASP A 236 6.73 11.68 19.38
CA ASP A 236 6.52 12.98 20.02
C ASP A 236 7.82 13.47 20.67
N LEU A 237 8.54 12.62 21.39
CA LEU A 237 9.83 12.94 21.98
C LEU A 237 10.87 13.35 20.91
N SER A 238 10.88 12.65 19.77
CA SER A 238 11.78 13.01 18.65
C SER A 238 11.49 14.41 18.10
N GLU A 239 10.21 14.79 18.05
CA GLU A 239 9.79 16.12 17.61
C GLU A 239 10.17 17.19 18.65
N VAL A 240 10.04 16.90 19.95
CA VAL A 240 10.50 17.79 21.03
C VAL A 240 11.98 18.11 20.85
N LEU A 241 12.83 17.09 20.79
CA LEU A 241 14.28 17.28 20.60
C LEU A 241 14.60 18.00 19.27
N ARG A 242 13.87 17.69 18.19
CA ARG A 242 14.03 18.37 16.91
C ARG A 242 13.75 19.87 17.02
N HIS A 243 12.71 20.27 17.75
CA HIS A 243 12.39 21.69 17.94
C HIS A 243 13.47 22.40 18.76
N VAL A 244 14.00 21.78 19.83
CA VAL A 244 15.16 22.32 20.55
C VAL A 244 16.34 22.50 19.61
N PHE A 245 16.67 21.50 18.81
CA PHE A 245 17.78 21.56 17.85
C PHE A 245 17.57 22.61 16.73
N GLU A 246 16.34 22.83 16.30
CA GLU A 246 16.03 23.88 15.33
C GLU A 246 16.25 25.27 15.92
N ARG A 247 15.83 25.52 17.16
CA ARG A 247 16.02 26.76 17.88
C ARG A 247 17.51 27.06 18.11
N HIS A 248 18.31 26.04 18.42
CA HIS A 248 19.75 26.13 18.65
C HIS A 248 20.61 25.69 17.46
N SER A 249 20.08 25.85 16.23
CA SER A 249 20.74 25.34 15.01
C SER A 249 22.11 25.98 14.71
N ARG A 250 22.40 27.18 15.24
CA ARG A 250 23.70 27.84 15.10
C ARG A 250 24.75 27.18 15.99
N ASP A 251 24.38 26.83 17.22
CA ASP A 251 25.26 26.21 18.21
C ASP A 251 25.61 24.77 17.77
N LEU A 252 24.70 24.14 17.04
CA LEU A 252 24.88 22.79 16.50
C LEU A 252 25.77 22.73 15.25
N GLU A 253 26.18 23.85 14.67
CA GLU A 253 26.91 23.85 13.39
C GLU A 253 28.24 23.05 13.46
N SER A 254 28.95 23.11 14.58
CA SER A 254 30.18 22.32 14.82
C SER A 254 29.88 20.82 14.94
N ALA A 255 28.83 20.44 15.64
CA ALA A 255 28.43 19.04 15.84
C ALA A 255 27.87 18.39 14.55
N ARG A 256 27.40 19.20 13.61
CA ARG A 256 26.88 18.73 12.31
C ARG A 256 27.98 18.31 11.32
N GLN A 257 29.23 18.65 11.60
CA GLN A 257 30.34 18.22 10.76
C GLN A 257 30.58 16.72 11.00
N ARG A 258 30.54 15.90 9.94
CA ARG A 258 30.89 14.48 10.05
C ARG A 258 32.38 14.36 10.33
N PRO A 259 32.81 13.50 11.29
CA PRO A 259 34.21 13.17 11.44
C PRO A 259 34.73 12.60 10.12
N ALA A 260 35.93 12.99 9.72
CA ALA A 260 36.65 12.21 8.73
C ALA A 260 36.83 10.81 9.35
N LEU A 261 36.18 9.79 8.79
CA LEU A 261 36.52 8.42 9.14
C LEU A 261 37.96 8.25 8.69
N GLU A 262 38.88 8.07 9.62
CA GLU A 262 40.19 7.53 9.31
C GLU A 262 39.93 6.22 8.57
N ALA A 263 40.42 6.13 7.32
CA ALA A 263 40.37 4.89 6.59
C ALA A 263 41.01 3.81 7.51
N PRO A 264 40.44 2.62 7.64
CA PRO A 264 41.07 1.57 8.41
C PRO A 264 42.50 1.46 7.92
N PRO A 265 43.51 1.32 8.80
CA PRO A 265 44.90 1.25 8.39
C PRO A 265 44.98 0.19 7.31
N THR A 266 45.43 0.60 6.14
CA THR A 266 45.65 -0.29 5.00
C THR A 266 46.58 -1.37 5.50
N ALA A 267 46.07 -2.58 5.69
CA ALA A 267 46.90 -3.72 6.06
C ALA A 267 48.05 -3.75 5.06
N ALA A 268 49.29 -3.70 5.58
CA ALA A 268 50.46 -3.80 4.76
C ALA A 268 50.31 -5.01 3.84
N PRO A 269 50.67 -4.89 2.56
CA PRO A 269 50.54 -6.02 1.65
C PRO A 269 51.32 -7.19 2.21
N PRO A 270 50.77 -8.40 2.26
CA PRO A 270 51.54 -9.57 2.71
C PRO A 270 52.75 -9.74 1.81
N THR A 271 53.90 -9.87 2.43
CA THR A 271 55.16 -10.16 1.79
C THR A 271 54.99 -11.36 0.84
N ALA A 272 55.25 -11.12 -0.44
CA ALA A 272 55.09 -12.11 -1.50
C ALA A 272 55.98 -13.32 -1.24
N LEU A 273 55.34 -14.46 -0.93
CA LEU A 273 55.95 -15.76 -1.14
C LEU A 273 55.85 -16.07 -2.65
N ALA A 274 57.00 -16.33 -3.27
CA ALA A 274 57.12 -16.62 -4.68
C ALA A 274 56.26 -17.84 -5.08
N PRO A 275 55.49 -17.79 -6.15
CA PRO A 275 54.80 -18.96 -6.65
C PRO A 275 55.70 -19.73 -7.63
N THR A 276 56.01 -20.96 -7.29
CA THR A 276 56.33 -21.98 -8.28
C THR A 276 55.02 -22.63 -8.73
N GLY A 277 54.60 -22.36 -9.96
CA GLY A 277 53.38 -22.98 -10.50
C GLY A 277 53.06 -22.44 -11.91
N THR A 278 53.31 -23.30 -12.88
CA THR A 278 53.07 -23.24 -14.33
C THR A 278 51.89 -22.39 -14.77
N LEU A 279 52.15 -21.46 -15.69
CA LEU A 279 51.23 -20.63 -16.42
C LEU A 279 50.32 -21.49 -17.35
N SER A 280 49.03 -21.48 -17.12
CA SER A 280 48.03 -21.82 -18.13
C SER A 280 47.57 -20.51 -18.83
N PRO A 281 47.30 -20.51 -20.14
CA PRO A 281 47.09 -19.27 -20.88
C PRO A 281 45.80 -18.57 -20.43
N ALA A 282 45.92 -17.26 -20.19
CA ALA A 282 44.84 -16.37 -19.79
C ALA A 282 43.76 -16.30 -20.85
N ASP A 283 42.51 -16.44 -20.41
CA ASP A 283 41.31 -16.05 -21.18
C ASP A 283 41.34 -14.54 -21.50
N PRO A 284 40.94 -14.15 -22.72
CA PRO A 284 40.87 -12.75 -23.10
C PRO A 284 39.86 -11.98 -22.23
N PRO A 285 40.12 -10.69 -21.93
CA PRO A 285 39.22 -9.89 -21.12
C PRO A 285 37.85 -9.79 -21.77
N ALA A 286 36.80 -10.03 -20.98
CA ALA A 286 35.41 -9.91 -21.42
C ALA A 286 35.15 -8.53 -22.06
N PRO A 287 34.49 -8.47 -23.19
CA PRO A 287 34.22 -7.21 -23.87
C PRO A 287 33.32 -6.31 -22.98
N PRO A 288 33.49 -4.98 -23.04
CA PRO A 288 32.69 -4.06 -22.24
C PRO A 288 31.18 -4.27 -22.56
N ARG A 289 30.38 -4.41 -21.52
CA ARG A 289 28.95 -4.60 -21.62
C ARG A 289 28.38 -3.51 -22.53
N ALA A 290 27.93 -3.91 -23.72
CA ALA A 290 27.29 -3.03 -24.68
C ALA A 290 26.07 -2.35 -24.01
N ALA A 291 25.96 -1.04 -24.16
CA ALA A 291 24.76 -0.30 -23.79
C ALA A 291 23.55 -0.94 -24.47
N PRO A 292 22.40 -1.07 -23.78
CA PRO A 292 21.23 -1.69 -24.37
C PRO A 292 20.83 -0.95 -25.64
N PRO A 293 20.52 -1.65 -26.75
CA PRO A 293 20.27 -1.03 -28.03
C PRO A 293 19.08 -0.08 -27.92
N ALA A 294 19.28 1.17 -28.30
CA ALA A 294 18.26 2.24 -28.30
C ALA A 294 17.00 1.90 -29.16
N GLY A 295 17.00 0.75 -29.87
CA GLY A 295 15.98 0.34 -30.80
C GLY A 295 14.66 -0.17 -30.21
N ARG A 296 14.68 -0.89 -29.07
CA ARG A 296 13.48 -1.62 -28.59
C ARG A 296 12.33 -0.68 -28.17
N ALA A 297 12.63 0.45 -27.57
CA ALA A 297 11.63 1.45 -27.20
C ALA A 297 11.11 2.23 -28.42
N ALA A 298 11.95 2.46 -29.43
CA ALA A 298 11.57 3.10 -30.69
C ALA A 298 10.68 2.16 -31.53
N THR A 299 11.03 0.88 -31.62
CA THR A 299 10.25 -0.15 -32.34
C THR A 299 8.86 -0.33 -31.72
N LEU A 300 8.76 -0.41 -30.38
CA LEU A 300 7.47 -0.49 -29.67
C LEU A 300 6.60 0.77 -29.87
N ARG A 301 7.22 1.95 -29.97
CA ARG A 301 6.49 3.21 -30.28
C ARG A 301 5.98 3.22 -31.70
N ALA A 302 6.80 2.81 -32.68
CA ALA A 302 6.40 2.70 -34.07
C ALA A 302 5.26 1.70 -34.25
N GLN A 303 5.33 0.53 -33.62
CA GLN A 303 4.27 -0.46 -33.64
C GLN A 303 2.95 0.06 -33.04
N ARG A 304 3.00 0.74 -31.89
CA ARG A 304 1.80 1.34 -31.28
C ARG A 304 1.20 2.45 -32.16
N GLN A 305 2.02 3.20 -32.85
CA GLN A 305 1.56 4.25 -33.76
C GLN A 305 0.91 3.62 -35.01
N ALA A 306 1.52 2.61 -35.60
CA ALA A 306 0.94 1.87 -36.73
C ALA A 306 -0.41 1.22 -36.38
N GLN A 307 -0.53 0.63 -35.17
CA GLN A 307 -1.81 0.08 -34.71
C GLN A 307 -2.91 1.14 -34.54
N ARG A 308 -2.56 2.33 -34.07
CA ARG A 308 -3.52 3.43 -33.92
C ARG A 308 -3.94 4.00 -35.27
N GLN A 309 -3.00 4.11 -36.19
CA GLN A 309 -3.26 4.51 -37.59
C GLN A 309 -4.24 3.51 -38.26
N ALA A 310 -3.96 2.22 -38.18
CA ALA A 310 -4.82 1.20 -38.73
C ALA A 310 -6.27 1.27 -38.19
N ARG A 311 -6.44 1.51 -36.89
CA ARG A 311 -7.77 1.70 -36.30
C ARG A 311 -8.46 2.99 -36.76
N PHE A 312 -7.71 4.06 -36.99
CA PHE A 312 -8.24 5.31 -37.53
C PHE A 312 -8.76 5.09 -38.96
N ASP A 313 -7.98 4.43 -39.80
CA ASP A 313 -8.36 4.10 -41.19
C ASP A 313 -9.58 3.17 -41.22
N GLU A 314 -9.68 2.25 -40.29
CA GLU A 314 -10.82 1.34 -40.15
C GLU A 314 -12.10 2.09 -39.74
N VAL A 315 -12.03 3.09 -38.85
CA VAL A 315 -13.16 3.95 -38.49
C VAL A 315 -13.68 4.70 -39.73
N HIS A 316 -12.79 5.30 -40.51
CA HIS A 316 -13.20 6.01 -41.72
C HIS A 316 -13.80 5.07 -42.76
N ARG A 317 -13.26 3.86 -42.95
CA ARG A 317 -13.78 2.84 -43.88
C ARG A 317 -15.19 2.37 -43.51
N PHE A 318 -15.47 2.19 -42.21
CA PHE A 318 -16.82 1.84 -41.75
C PHE A 318 -17.80 3.01 -41.88
N ALA A 319 -17.36 4.24 -41.63
CA ALA A 319 -18.19 5.42 -41.82
C ALA A 319 -18.59 5.63 -43.27
N GLN A 320 -17.68 5.41 -44.24
CA GLN A 320 -17.96 5.45 -45.68
C GLN A 320 -18.98 4.39 -46.13
N ARG A 321 -19.13 3.31 -45.35
CA ARG A 321 -20.13 2.25 -45.58
C ARG A 321 -21.47 2.51 -44.88
N GLY A 322 -21.67 3.69 -44.28
CA GLY A 322 -22.90 4.08 -43.63
C GLY A 322 -23.11 3.45 -42.24
N VAL A 323 -22.08 2.85 -41.64
CA VAL A 323 -22.19 2.25 -40.30
C VAL A 323 -22.30 3.34 -39.25
N THR A 324 -23.19 3.19 -38.25
CA THR A 324 -23.39 4.16 -37.19
C THR A 324 -22.18 4.31 -36.29
N GLN A 325 -21.95 5.51 -35.73
CA GLN A 325 -20.81 5.77 -34.84
C GLN A 325 -20.75 4.83 -33.64
N GLN A 326 -21.89 4.41 -33.13
CA GLN A 326 -22.01 3.53 -31.99
C GLN A 326 -21.57 2.09 -32.35
N GLU A 327 -21.94 1.64 -33.54
CA GLU A 327 -21.58 0.34 -34.06
C GLU A 327 -20.09 0.29 -34.49
N ILE A 328 -19.57 1.36 -35.07
CA ILE A 328 -18.13 1.53 -35.37
C ILE A 328 -17.31 1.45 -34.05
N ALA A 329 -17.77 2.14 -33.00
CA ALA A 329 -17.13 2.12 -31.68
C ALA A 329 -17.03 0.69 -31.12
N CYS A 330 -18.09 -0.09 -31.28
CA CYS A 330 -18.15 -1.48 -30.83
C CYS A 330 -17.23 -2.39 -31.68
N ARG A 331 -17.24 -2.26 -32.98
CA ARG A 331 -16.45 -3.10 -33.91
C ARG A 331 -14.95 -2.84 -33.83
N VAL A 332 -14.55 -1.57 -33.75
CA VAL A 332 -13.13 -1.15 -33.69
C VAL A 332 -12.56 -1.19 -32.27
N GLY A 333 -13.42 -1.34 -31.25
CA GLY A 333 -13.01 -1.40 -29.85
C GLY A 333 -12.50 -0.07 -29.30
N VAL A 334 -13.12 1.05 -29.71
CA VAL A 334 -12.79 2.41 -29.23
C VAL A 334 -14.06 3.11 -28.71
N ALA A 335 -13.91 4.11 -27.85
CA ALA A 335 -15.07 4.86 -27.33
C ALA A 335 -15.74 5.68 -28.45
N ALA A 336 -17.09 5.80 -28.42
CA ALA A 336 -17.87 6.57 -29.39
C ALA A 336 -17.38 8.04 -29.50
N LYS A 337 -16.94 8.65 -28.40
CA LYS A 337 -16.29 9.97 -28.39
C LYS A 337 -15.00 10.00 -29.23
N THR A 338 -14.26 8.90 -29.27
CA THR A 338 -13.03 8.77 -30.09
C THR A 338 -13.38 8.63 -31.56
N VAL A 339 -14.41 7.86 -31.88
CA VAL A 339 -14.94 7.73 -33.27
C VAL A 339 -15.35 9.10 -33.79
N ARG A 340 -16.18 9.85 -33.04
CA ARG A 340 -16.60 11.21 -33.42
C ARG A 340 -15.44 12.14 -33.66
N ARG A 341 -14.44 12.12 -32.78
CA ARG A 341 -13.23 12.94 -32.92
C ARG A 341 -12.40 12.56 -34.15
N TRP A 342 -12.27 11.26 -34.44
CA TRP A 342 -11.51 10.79 -35.58
C TRP A 342 -12.20 11.08 -36.91
N LEU A 343 -13.51 10.97 -36.96
CA LEU A 343 -14.28 11.34 -38.17
C LEU A 343 -14.25 12.83 -38.48
N ALA A 344 -13.93 13.68 -37.50
CA ALA A 344 -13.70 15.11 -37.73
C ALA A 344 -12.25 15.45 -38.14
N MET A 345 -11.42 14.44 -38.42
CA MET A 345 -10.01 14.60 -38.78
C MET A 345 -9.76 13.97 -40.17
N ASP A 346 -9.14 14.70 -41.06
CA ASP A 346 -8.81 14.21 -42.44
C ASP A 346 -7.64 13.22 -42.41
N ALA A 347 -6.73 13.31 -41.43
CA ALA A 347 -5.60 12.43 -41.27
C ALA A 347 -5.30 12.17 -39.79
N TYR A 348 -4.81 10.97 -39.48
CA TYR A 348 -4.37 10.66 -38.11
C TYR A 348 -3.12 11.49 -37.76
N PRO A 349 -3.13 12.24 -36.65
CA PRO A 349 -1.98 13.07 -36.31
C PRO A 349 -0.77 12.18 -36.03
N VAL A 350 0.25 12.30 -36.85
CA VAL A 350 1.57 11.74 -36.57
C VAL A 350 2.10 12.51 -35.36
N HIS A 351 1.97 11.95 -34.15
CA HIS A 351 2.63 12.51 -32.99
C HIS A 351 4.14 12.35 -33.21
N PRO A 352 4.89 13.41 -33.54
CA PRO A 352 6.32 13.39 -33.45
C PRO A 352 6.60 13.03 -32.00
N GLY A 353 7.24 11.86 -31.78
CA GLY A 353 7.35 11.16 -30.48
C GLY A 353 7.44 12.14 -29.35
N ALA A 354 6.62 11.97 -28.31
CA ALA A 354 6.31 12.99 -27.32
C ALA A 354 7.52 13.89 -27.10
N LYS A 355 7.50 15.06 -27.70
CA LYS A 355 8.43 16.12 -27.30
C LYS A 355 8.23 16.15 -25.80
N ARG A 356 9.20 15.71 -25.00
CA ARG A 356 9.31 16.12 -23.60
C ARG A 356 8.86 17.55 -23.63
N ARG A 357 7.70 17.87 -23.02
CA ARG A 357 7.03 19.17 -23.08
C ARG A 357 8.09 20.22 -23.18
N GLY A 358 8.23 20.74 -24.39
CA GLY A 358 9.47 21.34 -24.84
C GLY A 358 9.88 22.43 -23.92
N ARG A 359 11.01 22.22 -23.32
CA ARG A 359 11.87 23.32 -22.97
C ARG A 359 12.07 24.06 -24.30
N PRO A 360 11.68 25.36 -24.45
CA PRO A 360 12.03 26.12 -25.63
C PRO A 360 13.52 25.91 -25.89
N LEU A 361 13.94 25.77 -27.12
CA LEU A 361 15.34 25.78 -27.49
C LEU A 361 15.92 27.08 -26.98
N GLY A 362 16.60 27.03 -25.81
CA GLY A 362 17.04 28.17 -25.04
C GLY A 362 16.38 28.25 -23.66
N SER A 363 17.17 28.31 -22.61
CA SER A 363 16.69 28.63 -21.26
C SER A 363 16.45 30.14 -21.19
N GLN A 364 15.38 30.56 -20.49
CA GLN A 364 15.18 31.99 -20.16
C GLN A 364 16.41 32.62 -19.49
N LEU A 365 17.31 31.78 -18.97
CA LEU A 365 18.58 32.18 -18.38
C LEU A 365 19.69 32.41 -19.42
N ASP A 366 19.53 31.90 -20.65
CA ASP A 366 20.61 31.91 -21.65
C ASP A 366 21.14 33.32 -21.97
N PRO A 367 20.32 34.38 -22.14
CA PRO A 367 20.79 35.73 -22.36
C PRO A 367 21.65 36.29 -21.22
N TYR A 368 21.43 35.80 -20.00
CA TYR A 368 22.09 36.31 -18.78
C TYR A 368 23.29 35.46 -18.33
N LYS A 369 23.59 34.39 -19.01
CA LYS A 369 24.69 33.48 -18.64
C LYS A 369 26.06 34.12 -18.72
N ALA A 370 26.29 34.98 -19.69
CA ALA A 370 27.55 35.74 -19.84
C ALA A 370 27.81 36.63 -18.62
N HIS A 371 26.82 37.39 -18.20
CA HIS A 371 26.89 38.23 -16.99
C HIS A 371 27.12 37.39 -15.73
N LEU A 372 26.34 36.31 -15.56
CA LEU A 372 26.48 35.42 -14.42
C LEU A 372 27.85 34.75 -14.36
N LEU A 373 28.46 34.42 -15.52
CA LEU A 373 29.78 33.82 -15.61
C LEU A 373 30.87 34.81 -15.21
N ALA A 374 30.80 36.07 -15.73
CA ALA A 374 31.74 37.15 -15.39
C ALA A 374 31.70 37.44 -13.88
N ARG A 375 30.52 37.61 -13.31
CA ARG A 375 30.35 37.85 -11.88
C ARG A 375 30.83 36.66 -11.01
N PHE A 376 30.65 35.41 -11.51
CA PHE A 376 31.16 34.22 -10.85
C PHE A 376 32.69 34.17 -10.85
N GLN A 377 33.34 34.61 -11.95
CA GLN A 377 34.81 34.72 -12.05
C GLN A 377 35.37 35.80 -11.14
N GLU A 378 34.63 36.91 -10.96
CA GLU A 378 34.93 37.97 -10.00
C GLU A 378 34.75 37.58 -8.52
N GLY A 379 34.35 36.31 -8.25
CA GLY A 379 34.21 35.76 -6.91
C GLY A 379 32.82 35.86 -6.30
N CYS A 380 31.82 36.45 -6.97
CA CYS A 380 30.46 36.50 -6.47
C CYS A 380 29.77 35.12 -6.63
N ARG A 381 29.63 34.40 -5.52
CA ARG A 381 29.05 33.06 -5.52
C ARG A 381 27.63 32.98 -4.91
N ASN A 382 27.08 34.13 -4.48
CA ASN A 382 25.76 34.18 -3.86
C ASN A 382 24.65 34.20 -4.93
N SER A 383 23.87 33.11 -5.01
CA SER A 383 22.81 32.99 -6.00
C SER A 383 21.66 33.99 -5.85
N ARG A 384 21.43 34.53 -4.64
CA ARG A 384 20.41 35.59 -4.43
C ARG A 384 20.87 36.91 -4.98
N VAL A 385 22.15 37.30 -4.76
CA VAL A 385 22.74 38.53 -5.29
C VAL A 385 22.71 38.47 -6.82
N LEU A 386 23.23 37.41 -7.41
CA LEU A 386 23.28 37.21 -8.86
C LEU A 386 21.89 37.17 -9.50
N HIS A 387 20.89 36.57 -8.81
CA HIS A 387 19.50 36.62 -9.26
C HIS A 387 18.96 38.05 -9.26
N GLY A 388 19.21 38.83 -8.19
CA GLY A 388 18.80 40.21 -8.10
C GLY A 388 19.45 41.11 -9.17
N GLU A 389 20.73 40.88 -9.54
CA GLU A 389 21.40 41.60 -10.62
C GLU A 389 20.74 41.35 -11.98
N ILE A 390 20.46 40.07 -12.34
CA ILE A 390 19.81 39.78 -13.64
C ILE A 390 18.33 40.12 -13.66
N GLN A 391 17.64 40.17 -12.50
CA GLN A 391 16.27 40.70 -12.43
C GLN A 391 16.20 42.16 -12.82
N LYS A 392 17.18 42.99 -12.39
CA LYS A 392 17.30 44.39 -12.81
C LYS A 392 17.55 44.52 -14.31
N GLN A 393 18.11 43.47 -14.94
CA GLN A 393 18.33 43.40 -16.39
C GLN A 393 17.14 42.77 -17.14
N GLY A 394 16.00 42.53 -16.45
CA GLY A 394 14.77 42.03 -17.07
C GLY A 394 14.59 40.50 -17.04
N TYR A 395 15.33 39.76 -16.22
CA TYR A 395 15.16 38.29 -16.10
C TYR A 395 13.84 37.95 -15.41
N PRO A 396 12.89 37.24 -16.08
CA PRO A 396 11.58 36.93 -15.52
C PRO A 396 11.54 35.62 -14.73
N GLY A 397 12.65 34.85 -14.69
CA GLY A 397 12.69 33.52 -14.15
C GLY A 397 12.99 33.43 -12.63
N SER A 398 12.92 32.24 -12.06
CA SER A 398 13.08 32.04 -10.62
C SER A 398 14.53 31.98 -10.16
N ALA A 399 14.80 32.40 -8.91
CA ALA A 399 16.09 32.24 -8.23
C ALA A 399 16.56 30.78 -8.18
N ALA A 400 15.62 29.84 -8.16
CA ALA A 400 15.92 28.41 -8.16
C ALA A 400 16.64 27.93 -9.44
N LEU A 401 16.32 28.53 -10.60
CA LEU A 401 16.96 28.22 -11.87
C LEU A 401 18.40 28.76 -11.90
N VAL A 402 18.62 29.96 -11.39
CA VAL A 402 19.95 30.57 -11.24
C VAL A 402 20.81 29.71 -10.29
N ARG A 403 20.26 29.32 -9.13
CA ARG A 403 20.96 28.46 -8.17
C ARG A 403 21.36 27.12 -8.80
N LYS A 404 20.45 26.48 -9.55
CA LYS A 404 20.73 25.18 -10.21
C LYS A 404 21.81 25.30 -11.28
N TRP A 405 21.85 26.43 -12.01
CA TRP A 405 22.89 26.69 -13.02
C TRP A 405 24.23 26.94 -12.37
N LEU A 406 24.29 27.80 -11.33
CA LEU A 406 25.52 28.06 -10.55
C LEU A 406 26.07 26.82 -9.88
N THR A 407 25.23 25.91 -9.41
CA THR A 407 25.66 24.62 -8.85
C THR A 407 26.41 23.79 -9.90
N ARG A 408 25.92 23.77 -11.14
CA ARG A 408 26.63 23.08 -12.24
C ARG A 408 27.95 23.76 -12.60
N LEU A 409 27.97 25.07 -12.55
CA LEU A 409 29.20 25.87 -12.84
C LEU A 409 30.27 25.61 -11.77
N ARG A 410 29.90 25.58 -10.50
CA ARG A 410 30.80 25.21 -9.39
C ARG A 410 31.34 23.81 -9.56
N GLN A 411 30.52 22.88 -9.99
CA GLN A 411 30.92 21.50 -10.25
C GLN A 411 31.89 21.36 -11.44
N ALA A 412 31.81 22.26 -12.40
CA ALA A 412 32.69 22.27 -13.57
C ALA A 412 34.03 23.01 -13.33
N ALA A 413 34.01 24.02 -12.44
CA ALA A 413 35.17 24.88 -12.19
C ALA A 413 36.21 24.25 -11.26
N ASP A 414 35.83 23.31 -10.38
CA ASP A 414 36.76 22.63 -9.49
C ASP A 414 36.28 21.22 -9.13
N PRO A 415 36.60 20.21 -9.96
CA PRO A 415 36.22 18.83 -9.71
C PRO A 415 36.91 18.25 -8.45
N ALA A 416 38.05 18.76 -8.02
CA ALA A 416 38.74 18.31 -6.81
C ALA A 416 38.05 18.83 -5.54
N GLN A 417 37.58 20.09 -5.51
CA GLN A 417 36.79 20.62 -4.40
C GLN A 417 35.39 19.98 -4.32
N VAL A 418 34.82 19.53 -5.43
CA VAL A 418 33.55 18.79 -5.45
C VAL A 418 33.69 17.41 -4.81
N THR A 419 34.84 16.74 -5.01
CA THR A 419 35.15 15.47 -4.32
C THR A 419 35.42 15.69 -2.83
N ALA A 420 36.12 16.76 -2.46
CA ALA A 420 36.35 17.11 -1.06
C ALA A 420 35.04 17.58 -0.36
N ALA A 421 34.19 18.36 -1.03
CA ALA A 421 32.89 18.77 -0.48
C ALA A 421 31.86 17.62 -0.45
N LYS A 422 31.97 16.60 -1.29
CA LYS A 422 31.21 15.35 -1.18
C LYS A 422 31.71 14.49 -0.02
N GLY A 423 32.96 14.65 0.41
CA GLY A 423 33.53 13.96 1.57
C GLY A 423 33.00 14.43 2.92
N GLN A 424 32.57 15.69 3.05
CA GLN A 424 31.97 16.21 4.29
C GLN A 424 30.44 16.29 4.20
N ARG A 425 29.77 15.13 4.22
CA ARG A 425 28.32 15.07 4.44
C ARG A 425 28.05 15.61 5.86
N ARG A 426 27.31 16.73 5.94
CA ARG A 426 26.82 17.24 7.23
C ARG A 426 25.66 16.38 7.71
N TYR A 427 25.58 16.15 9.02
CA TYR A 427 24.40 15.56 9.63
C TYR A 427 23.21 16.49 9.45
N SER A 428 22.06 15.96 9.03
CA SER A 428 20.81 16.68 9.16
C SER A 428 20.41 16.74 10.65
N LEU A 429 19.60 17.71 11.04
CA LEU A 429 19.07 17.74 12.42
C LEU A 429 18.35 16.43 12.77
N ARG A 430 17.66 15.86 11.79
CA ARG A 430 17.00 14.57 11.94
C ARG A 430 17.99 13.43 12.24
N ASP A 431 19.14 13.41 11.56
CA ASP A 431 20.16 12.39 11.80
C ASP A 431 20.71 12.50 13.24
N LEU A 432 20.92 13.74 13.75
CA LEU A 432 21.36 13.97 15.12
C LEU A 432 20.30 13.52 16.13
N VAL A 433 19.03 13.86 15.93
CA VAL A 433 17.93 13.40 16.79
C VAL A 433 17.89 11.88 16.86
N PHE A 434 17.99 11.18 15.71
CA PHE A 434 18.02 9.73 15.69
C PHE A 434 19.28 9.15 16.36
N SER A 435 20.43 9.85 16.28
CA SER A 435 21.65 9.42 16.98
C SER A 435 21.48 9.48 18.50
N VAL A 436 20.79 10.50 19.02
CA VAL A 436 20.48 10.61 20.45
C VAL A 436 19.49 9.53 20.89
N LEU A 437 18.42 9.34 20.12
CA LEU A 437 17.35 8.39 20.44
C LEU A 437 17.76 6.92 20.33
N ARG A 438 18.72 6.57 19.46
CA ARG A 438 19.18 5.18 19.34
C ARG A 438 19.92 4.72 20.59
N ARG A 439 19.76 3.44 20.93
CA ARG A 439 20.58 2.80 21.96
C ARG A 439 22.06 2.88 21.61
N PRO A 440 22.95 3.05 22.58
CA PRO A 440 24.39 3.14 22.33
C PRO A 440 24.92 1.98 21.45
N GLU A 441 24.48 0.75 21.73
CA GLU A 441 24.86 -0.48 21.02
C GLU A 441 24.31 -0.58 19.59
N GLU A 442 23.24 0.14 19.27
CA GLU A 442 22.63 0.16 17.95
C GLU A 442 23.14 1.31 17.06
N ARG A 443 23.97 2.18 17.61
CA ARG A 443 24.52 3.33 16.88
C ARG A 443 25.57 2.87 15.87
N THR A 444 25.52 3.43 14.67
CA THR A 444 26.66 3.31 13.76
C THR A 444 27.87 4.06 14.32
N ALA A 445 29.10 3.74 13.88
CA ALA A 445 30.31 4.43 14.32
C ALA A 445 30.20 5.97 14.15
N GLU A 446 29.61 6.43 13.04
CA GLU A 446 29.34 7.85 12.80
C GLU A 446 28.35 8.45 13.82
N GLN A 447 27.30 7.72 14.17
CA GLN A 447 26.30 8.16 15.17
C GLN A 447 26.90 8.17 16.58
N ALA A 448 27.68 7.15 16.94
CA ALA A 448 28.36 7.08 18.21
C ALA A 448 29.34 8.26 18.40
N ALA A 449 30.04 8.67 17.32
CA ALA A 449 30.94 9.82 17.35
C ALA A 449 30.21 11.18 17.38
N SER A 450 28.93 11.25 16.98
CA SER A 450 28.16 12.51 16.96
C SER A 450 27.59 12.89 18.32
N VAL A 451 27.19 11.91 19.15
CA VAL A 451 26.53 12.17 20.44
C VAL A 451 27.45 12.89 21.44
N PRO A 452 28.72 12.49 21.66
CA PRO A 452 29.63 13.23 22.54
C PRO A 452 29.87 14.68 22.10
N ARG A 453 29.78 14.98 20.81
CA ARG A 453 29.90 16.35 20.31
C ARG A 453 28.71 17.22 20.70
N LEU A 454 27.53 16.63 20.83
CA LEU A 454 26.34 17.34 21.32
C LEU A 454 26.46 17.62 22.82
N THR A 455 26.97 16.68 23.61
CA THR A 455 27.16 16.88 25.06
C THR A 455 28.27 17.91 25.35
N VAL A 456 29.38 17.93 24.58
CA VAL A 456 30.45 18.94 24.71
C VAL A 456 29.96 20.38 24.44
N LEU A 457 28.85 20.57 23.70
CA LEU A 457 28.25 21.91 23.56
C LEU A 457 27.68 22.45 24.85
N GLY A 458 27.41 21.58 25.83
CA GLY A 458 26.91 21.95 27.15
C GLY A 458 25.53 22.59 27.18
N GLY A 459 25.11 23.03 28.34
CA GLY A 459 23.91 23.84 28.53
C GLY A 459 22.62 23.19 28.03
N VAL A 460 21.86 23.97 27.24
CA VAL A 460 20.53 23.56 26.74
C VAL A 460 20.56 22.29 25.87
N ILE A 461 21.60 22.13 25.06
CA ILE A 461 21.69 20.99 24.12
C ILE A 461 21.99 19.71 24.88
N GLU A 462 22.93 19.73 25.79
CA GLU A 462 23.28 18.60 26.67
C GLU A 462 22.06 18.15 27.47
N GLN A 463 21.43 19.07 28.19
CA GLN A 463 20.25 18.80 28.99
C GLN A 463 19.08 18.22 28.18
N ALA A 464 18.86 18.75 26.98
CA ALA A 464 17.83 18.20 26.08
C ALA A 464 18.15 16.79 25.63
N CYS A 465 19.43 16.48 25.36
CA CYS A 465 19.86 15.11 25.01
C CYS A 465 19.68 14.15 26.19
N GLU A 466 20.06 14.54 27.40
CA GLU A 466 19.90 13.73 28.60
C GLU A 466 18.43 13.41 28.88
N LEU A 467 17.57 14.44 28.97
CA LEU A 467 16.12 14.25 29.15
C LEU A 467 15.50 13.35 28.07
N THR A 468 15.98 13.46 26.83
CA THR A 468 15.52 12.61 25.74
C THR A 468 15.93 11.15 25.93
N GLN A 469 17.18 10.90 26.33
CA GLN A 469 17.69 9.55 26.56
C GLN A 469 17.01 8.90 27.75
N GLU A 470 16.87 9.62 28.87
CA GLU A 470 16.17 9.14 30.07
C GLU A 470 14.73 8.71 29.76
N PHE A 471 13.95 9.55 29.05
CA PHE A 471 12.58 9.18 28.72
C PHE A 471 12.53 8.00 27.73
N ALA A 472 13.45 7.95 26.76
CA ALA A 472 13.55 6.82 25.85
C ALA A 472 13.87 5.51 26.61
N GLU A 473 14.66 5.57 27.69
CA GLU A 473 14.94 4.42 28.56
C GLU A 473 13.73 4.02 29.40
N LEU A 474 12.96 5.00 29.95
CA LEU A 474 11.69 4.68 30.61
C LEU A 474 10.75 3.88 29.70
N ILE A 475 10.63 4.29 28.44
CA ILE A 475 9.80 3.58 27.46
C ILE A 475 10.34 2.17 27.18
N ARG A 476 11.63 2.01 26.95
CA ARG A 476 12.27 0.75 26.58
C ARG A 476 12.27 -0.27 27.68
N ASN A 477 12.54 0.20 28.90
CA ASN A 477 12.63 -0.64 30.08
C ASN A 477 11.27 -0.83 30.77
N ARG A 478 10.22 -0.21 30.22
CA ARG A 478 8.86 -0.23 30.79
C ARG A 478 8.86 0.20 32.27
N ASN A 479 9.53 1.29 32.54
CA ASN A 479 9.68 1.81 33.89
C ASN A 479 8.66 2.93 34.18
N GLU A 480 7.49 2.57 34.68
CA GLU A 480 6.45 3.52 35.10
C GLU A 480 6.92 4.37 36.31
N GLY A 481 7.69 3.77 37.21
CA GLY A 481 8.09 4.43 38.49
C GLY A 481 8.96 5.66 38.27
N GLY A 482 9.77 5.68 37.20
CA GLY A 482 10.63 6.82 36.88
C GLY A 482 9.91 8.01 36.24
N LEU A 483 8.66 7.85 35.80
CA LEU A 483 7.95 8.89 35.04
C LEU A 483 7.77 10.19 35.82
N THR A 484 7.37 10.12 37.08
CA THR A 484 7.12 11.32 37.93
C THR A 484 8.39 12.12 38.11
N GLY A 485 9.52 11.46 38.43
CA GLY A 485 10.82 12.11 38.58
C GLY A 485 11.29 12.76 37.30
N TRP A 486 11.14 12.05 36.15
CA TRP A 486 11.48 12.59 34.86
C TRP A 486 10.63 13.81 34.47
N MET A 487 9.31 13.78 34.72
CA MET A 487 8.43 14.92 34.46
C MET A 487 8.83 16.15 35.26
N ALA A 488 9.21 15.96 36.55
CA ALA A 488 9.69 17.04 37.38
C ALA A 488 11.01 17.62 36.86
N ALA A 489 11.98 16.79 36.49
CA ALA A 489 13.24 17.20 35.89
C ALA A 489 13.05 17.95 34.56
N ALA A 490 12.17 17.45 33.72
CA ALA A 490 11.83 18.06 32.42
C ALA A 490 11.21 19.47 32.60
N VAL A 491 10.36 19.68 33.59
CA VAL A 491 9.81 21.00 33.91
C VAL A 491 10.89 21.91 34.52
N ALA A 492 11.69 21.39 35.44
CA ALA A 492 12.77 22.13 36.09
C ALA A 492 13.89 22.56 35.12
N SER A 493 14.04 21.88 33.99
CA SER A 493 15.02 22.24 32.96
C SER A 493 14.80 23.62 32.33
N GLY A 494 13.60 24.18 32.45
CA GLY A 494 13.24 25.44 31.81
C GLY A 494 13.07 25.37 30.30
N LEU A 495 13.18 24.17 29.69
CA LEU A 495 12.99 23.96 28.24
C LEU A 495 11.51 23.93 27.90
N GLU A 496 11.03 24.95 27.17
CA GLU A 496 9.61 25.13 26.87
C GLU A 496 9.02 23.92 26.09
N GLU A 497 9.80 23.32 25.20
CA GLU A 497 9.39 22.17 24.42
C GLU A 497 9.13 20.94 25.34
N PHE A 498 10.00 20.71 26.33
CA PHE A 498 9.83 19.62 27.28
C PHE A 498 8.69 19.91 28.27
N ALA A 499 8.54 21.15 28.74
CA ALA A 499 7.40 21.54 29.58
C ALA A 499 6.06 21.34 28.83
N THR A 500 6.00 21.67 27.55
CA THR A 500 4.82 21.42 26.69
C THR A 500 4.54 19.92 26.52
N PHE A 501 5.59 19.13 26.35
CA PHE A 501 5.46 17.67 26.24
C PHE A 501 4.95 17.06 27.55
N VAL A 502 5.49 17.47 28.70
CA VAL A 502 5.01 17.05 30.05
C VAL A 502 3.55 17.42 30.26
N LYS A 503 3.14 18.64 29.90
CA LYS A 503 1.73 19.05 29.92
C LYS A 503 0.85 18.16 29.04
N GLY A 504 1.39 17.74 27.89
CA GLY A 504 0.72 16.78 27.02
C GLY A 504 0.59 15.39 27.67
N ILE A 505 1.64 14.90 28.35
CA ILE A 505 1.59 13.64 29.10
C ILE A 505 0.54 13.73 30.22
N GLY A 506 0.49 14.80 30.97
CA GLY A 506 -0.46 14.98 32.09
C GLY A 506 -1.93 14.91 31.70
N ARG A 507 -2.28 15.23 30.43
CA ARG A 507 -3.65 15.10 29.94
C ARG A 507 -4.10 13.64 29.72
N ASP A 508 -3.15 12.71 29.60
CA ASP A 508 -3.38 11.31 29.31
C ASP A 508 -2.46 10.39 30.19
N GLU A 509 -2.13 10.87 31.39
CA GLU A 509 -1.11 10.28 32.24
C GLU A 509 -1.38 8.81 32.56
N THR A 510 -2.64 8.47 32.87
CA THR A 510 -3.04 7.10 33.18
C THR A 510 -2.72 6.14 32.02
N ALA A 511 -2.99 6.53 30.80
CA ALA A 511 -2.69 5.70 29.62
C ALA A 511 -1.18 5.64 29.32
N VAL A 512 -0.43 6.74 29.56
CA VAL A 512 1.03 6.75 29.43
C VAL A 512 1.67 5.84 30.48
N ARG A 513 1.25 5.90 31.74
CA ARG A 513 1.71 4.98 32.80
C ARG A 513 1.41 3.53 32.46
N ALA A 514 0.19 3.24 31.97
CA ALA A 514 -0.16 1.91 31.49
C ALA A 514 0.74 1.48 30.32
N GLY A 515 1.09 2.38 29.40
CA GLY A 515 2.03 2.13 28.30
C GLY A 515 3.45 1.81 28.76
N LEU A 516 3.89 2.43 29.87
CA LEU A 516 5.19 2.15 30.48
C LEU A 516 5.19 0.88 31.36
N ARG A 517 4.05 0.36 31.77
CA ARG A 517 3.94 -0.84 32.60
C ARG A 517 3.59 -2.08 31.83
N LEU A 518 2.55 -2.00 30.97
CA LEU A 518 1.95 -3.15 30.31
C LEU A 518 2.73 -3.55 29.05
N PRO A 519 2.68 -4.83 28.64
CA PRO A 519 3.37 -5.30 27.44
C PRO A 519 2.76 -4.79 26.14
N TRP A 520 1.52 -4.35 26.17
CA TRP A 520 0.73 -3.96 24.99
C TRP A 520 1.32 -2.73 24.29
N ASN A 521 1.25 -2.74 22.96
CA ASN A 521 1.61 -1.60 22.11
C ASN A 521 0.83 -1.66 20.80
N ASN A 522 0.84 -0.58 20.04
CA ASN A 522 0.10 -0.44 18.79
C ASN A 522 0.92 -0.81 17.53
N GLY A 523 2.11 -1.35 17.68
CA GLY A 523 2.98 -1.73 16.56
C GLY A 523 2.34 -2.67 15.54
N PRO A 524 1.58 -3.72 15.96
CA PRO A 524 0.83 -4.55 15.03
C PRO A 524 -0.20 -3.74 14.23
N THR A 525 -0.85 -2.75 14.84
CA THR A 525 -1.85 -1.89 14.21
C THR A 525 -1.22 -1.04 13.10
N GLU A 526 -0.07 -0.41 13.37
CA GLU A 526 0.65 0.37 12.37
C GLU A 526 1.06 -0.49 11.17
N GLY A 527 1.55 -1.71 11.43
CA GLY A 527 1.85 -2.68 10.38
C GLY A 527 0.64 -2.97 9.49
N HIS A 528 -0.54 -3.12 10.07
CA HIS A 528 -1.78 -3.34 9.33
C HIS A 528 -2.29 -2.08 8.61
N VAL A 529 -2.10 -0.90 9.16
CA VAL A 529 -2.37 0.38 8.47
C VAL A 529 -1.55 0.47 7.17
N GLN A 530 -0.28 0.05 7.17
CA GLN A 530 0.54 0.03 5.95
C GLN A 530 0.02 -1.00 4.93
N ARG A 531 -0.36 -2.21 5.36
CA ARG A 531 -0.99 -3.23 4.51
C ARG A 531 -2.31 -2.72 3.93
N LEU A 532 -3.14 -2.05 4.73
CA LEU A 532 -4.39 -1.42 4.31
C LEU A 532 -4.16 -0.34 3.25
N LYS A 533 -3.18 0.54 3.47
CA LYS A 533 -2.76 1.56 2.50
C LYS A 533 -2.32 0.94 1.17
N PHE A 534 -1.59 -0.17 1.21
CA PHE A 534 -1.18 -0.91 0.02
C PHE A 534 -2.39 -1.50 -0.72
N ARG A 535 -3.31 -2.20 -0.01
CA ARG A 535 -4.54 -2.76 -0.59
C ARG A 535 -5.41 -1.67 -1.21
N LYS A 536 -5.60 -0.55 -0.52
CA LYS A 536 -6.33 0.61 -1.04
C LYS A 536 -5.72 1.13 -2.35
N ARG A 537 -4.39 1.29 -2.41
CA ARG A 537 -3.68 1.74 -3.62
C ARG A 537 -3.83 0.76 -4.78
N SER A 538 -3.82 -0.55 -4.52
CA SER A 538 -4.02 -1.59 -5.55
C SER A 538 -5.42 -1.57 -6.17
N MET A 539 -6.39 -0.88 -5.55
CA MET A 539 -7.75 -0.69 -6.08
C MET A 539 -7.89 0.55 -6.98
N TYR A 540 -6.80 1.25 -7.27
CA TYR A 540 -6.75 2.37 -8.23
C TYR A 540 -7.80 3.46 -8.01
N GLY A 541 -8.09 3.83 -6.75
CA GLY A 541 -9.07 4.86 -6.39
C GLY A 541 -10.54 4.44 -6.49
N ARG A 542 -10.84 3.20 -6.87
CA ARG A 542 -12.19 2.62 -6.97
C ARG A 542 -12.62 1.83 -5.74
N ALA A 543 -11.85 1.93 -4.65
CA ALA A 543 -12.18 1.29 -3.39
C ALA A 543 -13.39 1.98 -2.74
N ASN A 544 -14.55 1.34 -2.74
CA ASN A 544 -15.62 1.69 -1.82
C ASN A 544 -15.34 1.05 -0.47
N PHE A 545 -15.83 1.65 0.61
CA PHE A 545 -15.56 1.19 1.97
C PHE A 545 -15.95 -0.27 2.18
N ASP A 546 -17.15 -0.65 1.79
CA ASP A 546 -17.67 -2.01 1.88
C ASP A 546 -16.74 -3.04 1.24
N LEU A 547 -16.29 -2.76 0.02
CA LEU A 547 -15.38 -3.64 -0.71
C LEU A 547 -13.99 -3.71 -0.06
N LEU A 548 -13.44 -2.59 0.42
CA LEU A 548 -12.16 -2.58 1.11
C LEU A 548 -12.24 -3.35 2.43
N ARG A 549 -13.30 -3.13 3.21
CA ARG A 549 -13.58 -3.84 4.46
C ARG A 549 -13.66 -5.35 4.21
N GLN A 550 -14.44 -5.78 3.21
CA GLN A 550 -14.54 -7.17 2.80
C GLN A 550 -13.17 -7.78 2.43
N ARG A 551 -12.37 -7.06 1.65
CA ARG A 551 -11.04 -7.55 1.24
C ARG A 551 -10.02 -7.58 2.38
N VAL A 552 -10.15 -6.74 3.37
CA VAL A 552 -9.26 -6.75 4.54
C VAL A 552 -9.64 -7.86 5.49
N LEU A 553 -10.91 -7.99 5.82
CA LEU A 553 -11.41 -8.97 6.79
C LEU A 553 -11.48 -10.39 6.24
N GLY A 554 -11.78 -10.55 4.96
CA GLY A 554 -11.93 -11.86 4.31
C GLY A 554 -10.63 -12.48 3.80
N ALA A 555 -9.51 -11.74 3.81
CA ALA A 555 -8.20 -12.23 3.36
C ALA A 555 -7.26 -12.56 4.53
N ALA A 556 -7.77 -12.55 5.75
CA ALA A 556 -7.02 -12.89 6.97
C ALA A 556 -7.05 -14.40 7.22
#